data_6e85b3270fec634b8b87435e5c967ae6
#
_entry.id   6e85b3270fec634b8b87435e5c967ae6
#
_cell.length_a   1.000
_cell.length_b   1.000
_cell.length_c   1.000
_cell.angle_alpha   90.00
_cell.angle_beta   90.00
_cell.angle_gamma   90.00
#
_symmetry.space_group_name_H-M   'P 1'
#
loop_
_entity.id
_entity.type
_entity.pdbx_description
1 polymer ?
#
loop_
_entity_poly.entity_id
_entity_poly.type
_entity_poly.pdbx_seq_one_letter_code
_entity_poly.pdbx_strand_id
1 'polypeptide(L)'
;MTSSKSTKRALLTSALALLMCVTMLIGTTFAWFTDTASTGVNKIVSGNLKVDIIGANSDSHIEKLDFTKATGAEGENLLWEPGCRYLTEGFRIANNGNLALKWKAEINKDNITDGKVEGSTIAKDGKSLLDVIDFYVVTSTDENADAVAIENFTGNLAKGAKSGVYYIKGVMKTTAGNDYQDLTLDGITITVYATQDTVESDSYDNQYDKYAQYGERTVKNEAPVVGTNGTYGLVDSGRDNINTKNVTYSIPARNYDGGFYAQHFGINSTFDGNGSTFKSFQLNCGYVPTTEASTLVVSNLNVNGDLIITASSNNVVIYNCTAKHISVLGVKNDITVTIDGCKITGTPIANVVGNNKYGVYITRPVAEGTAKVSIINSELSNIKGHAIAVNSSGATCDFTITGNKFTNYGLDGEANRAAFKIWGDGVLAPTSNVGGNLNEQATVLANAIKANNTFNTGNNCVVAEFYGATLGLN
;
A
#
# COMPACT_ATOMS: atom_id res chain seq x y z
N MET A 1 -18.83 -53.54 -18.66
CA MET A 1 -19.21 -52.16 -18.24
C MET A 1 -18.63 -51.74 -16.88
N THR A 2 -17.38 -52.06 -16.58
CA THR A 2 -16.73 -51.77 -15.28
C THR A 2 -15.62 -50.70 -15.37
N SER A 3 -15.27 -50.21 -16.57
CA SER A 3 -14.15 -49.27 -16.73
C SER A 3 -14.51 -47.81 -16.44
N SER A 4 -15.75 -47.41 -16.57
CA SER A 4 -16.19 -46.02 -16.37
C SER A 4 -16.18 -45.56 -14.89
N LYS A 5 -16.39 -46.48 -13.94
CA LYS A 5 -16.37 -46.15 -12.50
C LYS A 5 -14.96 -45.99 -11.94
N SER A 6 -13.99 -46.75 -12.47
CA SER A 6 -12.58 -46.66 -12.05
C SER A 6 -11.94 -45.37 -12.57
N THR A 7 -12.23 -44.96 -13.81
CA THR A 7 -11.73 -43.73 -14.42
C THR A 7 -12.28 -42.48 -13.70
N LYS A 8 -13.56 -42.48 -13.32
CA LYS A 8 -14.14 -41.38 -12.55
C LYS A 8 -13.54 -41.24 -11.14
N ARG A 9 -13.25 -42.39 -10.49
CA ARG A 9 -12.56 -42.40 -9.18
C ARG A 9 -11.11 -41.94 -9.33
N ALA A 10 -10.38 -42.35 -10.33
CA ALA A 10 -9.01 -41.90 -10.60
C ALA A 10 -8.97 -40.39 -10.91
N LEU A 11 -9.93 -39.88 -11.67
CA LEU A 11 -10.04 -38.43 -11.96
C LEU A 11 -10.34 -37.63 -10.71
N LEU A 12 -11.23 -38.11 -9.83
CA LEU A 12 -11.58 -37.45 -8.58
C LEU A 12 -10.40 -37.43 -7.60
N THR A 13 -9.67 -38.56 -7.50
CA THR A 13 -8.47 -38.62 -6.63
C THR A 13 -7.33 -37.75 -7.15
N SER A 14 -7.13 -37.65 -8.48
CA SER A 14 -6.11 -36.77 -9.03
C SER A 14 -6.49 -35.28 -8.87
N ALA A 15 -7.77 -34.91 -8.99
CA ALA A 15 -8.24 -33.56 -8.73
C ALA A 15 -8.09 -33.19 -7.25
N LEU A 16 -8.39 -34.15 -6.35
CA LEU A 16 -8.18 -33.92 -4.90
C LEU A 16 -6.70 -33.79 -4.53
N ALA A 17 -5.83 -34.60 -5.16
CA ALA A 17 -4.38 -34.50 -4.97
C ALA A 17 -3.83 -33.17 -5.50
N LEU A 18 -4.32 -32.69 -6.64
CA LEU A 18 -3.95 -31.39 -7.19
C LEU A 18 -4.39 -30.24 -6.25
N LEU A 19 -5.60 -30.33 -5.72
CA LEU A 19 -6.11 -29.36 -4.75
C LEU A 19 -5.27 -29.33 -3.46
N MET A 20 -4.89 -30.51 -2.94
CA MET A 20 -3.99 -30.61 -1.80
C MET A 20 -2.59 -30.06 -2.12
N CYS A 21 -2.04 -30.32 -3.31
CA CYS A 21 -0.76 -29.73 -3.71
C CYS A 21 -0.82 -28.21 -3.80
N VAL A 22 -1.90 -27.65 -4.33
CA VAL A 22 -2.10 -26.18 -4.41
C VAL A 22 -2.28 -25.56 -3.01
N THR A 23 -3.04 -26.20 -2.13
CA THR A 23 -3.21 -25.72 -0.76
C THR A 23 -1.92 -25.84 0.06
N MET A 24 -1.11 -26.89 -0.14
CA MET A 24 0.22 -26.99 0.45
C MET A 24 1.19 -25.94 -0.10
N LEU A 25 1.15 -25.67 -1.41
CA LEU A 25 1.98 -24.63 -2.04
C LEU A 25 1.64 -23.24 -1.50
N ILE A 26 0.36 -22.93 -1.33
CA ILE A 26 -0.10 -21.69 -0.72
C ILE A 26 0.28 -21.64 0.77
N GLY A 27 0.12 -22.76 1.50
CA GLY A 27 0.49 -22.87 2.91
C GLY A 27 1.99 -22.73 3.17
N THR A 28 2.84 -23.24 2.28
CA THR A 28 4.30 -23.16 2.42
C THR A 28 4.85 -21.79 2.04
N THR A 29 4.17 -21.02 1.17
CA THR A 29 4.58 -19.63 0.89
C THR A 29 4.36 -18.69 2.07
N PHE A 30 3.42 -19.01 2.99
CA PHE A 30 3.24 -18.25 4.22
C PHE A 30 4.12 -18.71 5.38
N ALA A 31 4.73 -19.90 5.29
CA ALA A 31 5.60 -20.47 6.35
C ALA A 31 7.08 -20.07 6.25
N TRP A 32 7.45 -19.28 5.25
CA TRP A 32 8.87 -18.95 4.97
C TRP A 32 9.51 -17.94 5.92
N PHE A 33 8.77 -17.44 6.93
CA PHE A 33 9.28 -16.40 7.82
C PHE A 33 9.56 -16.85 9.25
N THR A 34 9.73 -18.14 9.50
CA THR A 34 9.96 -18.65 10.86
C THR A 34 11.25 -19.46 11.04
N ASP A 35 12.31 -19.21 10.25
CA ASP A 35 13.55 -19.91 10.55
C ASP A 35 14.80 -19.02 10.51
N THR A 36 15.66 -19.19 11.52
CA THR A 36 16.92 -18.47 11.72
C THR A 36 18.05 -19.32 11.14
N ALA A 37 18.56 -18.97 9.97
CA ALA A 37 19.81 -19.56 9.47
C ALA A 37 20.95 -18.59 9.73
N SER A 38 21.87 -18.95 10.62
CA SER A 38 23.11 -18.23 10.86
C SER A 38 24.24 -18.91 10.09
N THR A 39 24.72 -18.30 9.02
CA THR A 39 26.04 -18.58 8.46
C THR A 39 26.83 -17.27 8.42
N GLY A 40 28.00 -17.31 9.02
CA GLY A 40 28.79 -16.13 9.31
C GLY A 40 29.26 -15.37 8.07
N VAL A 41 28.58 -14.34 7.77
CA VAL A 41 28.94 -13.01 7.27
C VAL A 41 27.61 -12.26 7.15
N ASN A 42 27.36 -11.33 8.04
CA ASN A 42 26.13 -10.54 8.23
C ASN A 42 24.92 -11.31 8.81
N LYS A 43 24.47 -10.85 9.96
CA LYS A 43 23.26 -11.36 10.61
C LYS A 43 22.05 -10.98 9.77
N ILE A 44 21.50 -11.92 9.03
CA ILE A 44 20.21 -11.74 8.40
C ILE A 44 19.14 -11.89 9.49
N VAL A 45 18.44 -10.83 9.79
CA VAL A 45 17.29 -10.85 10.70
C VAL A 45 16.06 -10.88 9.82
N SER A 46 15.33 -12.00 9.81
CA SER A 46 14.01 -12.05 9.20
C SER A 46 13.06 -11.13 9.99
N GLY A 47 12.15 -10.48 9.30
CA GLY A 47 11.07 -9.77 9.94
C GLY A 47 10.22 -10.70 10.81
N ASN A 48 9.75 -10.22 11.95
CA ASN A 48 8.83 -10.95 12.78
C ASN A 48 7.55 -10.14 13.01
N LEU A 49 6.43 -10.85 12.98
CA LEU A 49 5.15 -10.32 13.40
C LEU A 49 4.95 -10.67 14.87
N LYS A 50 4.70 -9.67 15.69
CA LYS A 50 4.38 -9.87 17.08
C LYS A 50 3.31 -8.89 17.52
N VAL A 51 2.06 -9.35 17.52
CA VAL A 51 0.93 -8.58 18.04
C VAL A 51 0.74 -8.92 19.53
N ASP A 52 0.30 -7.92 20.29
CA ASP A 52 0.03 -8.05 21.71
C ASP A 52 -1.19 -7.22 22.12
N ILE A 53 -1.86 -7.60 23.20
CA ILE A 53 -2.90 -6.82 23.86
C ILE A 53 -2.31 -6.28 25.16
N ILE A 54 -2.25 -4.98 25.27
CA ILE A 54 -1.62 -4.28 26.40
C ILE A 54 -2.62 -3.34 27.08
N GLY A 55 -2.36 -2.98 28.33
CA GLY A 55 -3.20 -2.04 29.07
C GLY A 55 -3.21 -0.65 28.47
N ALA A 56 -4.32 0.08 28.66
CA ALA A 56 -4.48 1.44 28.14
C ALA A 56 -3.34 2.38 28.60
N ASN A 57 -2.88 2.20 29.82
CA ASN A 57 -1.87 3.04 30.48
C ASN A 57 -0.59 2.26 30.85
N SER A 58 -0.42 1.06 30.31
CA SER A 58 0.77 0.24 30.55
C SER A 58 1.24 -0.42 29.26
N ASP A 59 2.52 -0.80 29.21
CA ASP A 59 3.10 -1.55 28.10
C ASP A 59 3.15 -3.05 28.40
N SER A 60 2.48 -3.46 29.45
CA SER A 60 2.43 -4.86 29.87
C SER A 60 1.27 -5.59 29.20
N HIS A 61 1.52 -6.83 28.81
CA HIS A 61 0.49 -7.75 28.35
C HIS A 61 -0.66 -7.85 29.35
N ILE A 62 -1.88 -7.89 28.87
CA ILE A 62 -3.08 -8.14 29.66
C ILE A 62 -3.49 -9.61 29.50
N GLU A 63 -3.46 -10.35 30.57
CA GLU A 63 -3.93 -11.75 30.58
C GLU A 63 -5.45 -11.85 30.66
N LYS A 64 -6.11 -10.83 31.25
CA LYS A 64 -7.54 -10.80 31.49
C LYS A 64 -8.10 -9.38 31.34
N LEU A 65 -9.22 -9.26 30.65
CA LEU A 65 -10.02 -8.05 30.59
C LEU A 65 -11.26 -8.23 31.47
N ASP A 66 -11.34 -7.49 32.53
CA ASP A 66 -12.50 -7.52 33.44
C ASP A 66 -13.50 -6.43 33.06
N PHE A 67 -14.79 -6.77 33.09
CA PHE A 67 -15.85 -5.77 33.02
C PHE A 67 -15.86 -4.92 34.29
N THR A 68 -15.89 -3.61 34.12
CA THR A 68 -15.89 -2.68 35.25
C THR A 68 -17.32 -2.35 35.66
N LYS A 69 -17.54 -2.24 36.99
CA LYS A 69 -18.79 -1.75 37.53
C LYS A 69 -18.96 -0.27 37.23
N ALA A 70 -20.20 0.16 37.08
CA ALA A 70 -20.52 1.58 37.05
C ALA A 70 -20.06 2.26 38.36
N THR A 71 -19.60 3.51 38.29
CA THR A 71 -19.19 4.28 39.46
C THR A 71 -20.35 4.35 40.48
N GLY A 72 -20.09 3.91 41.69
CA GLY A 72 -21.09 3.87 42.76
C GLY A 72 -21.89 2.55 42.90
N ALA A 73 -21.60 1.55 42.04
CA ALA A 73 -22.19 0.23 42.21
C ALA A 73 -21.54 -0.51 43.41
N GLU A 74 -22.36 -0.91 44.37
CA GLU A 74 -21.93 -1.71 45.51
C GLU A 74 -22.13 -3.21 45.24
N GLY A 75 -21.32 -4.07 45.84
CA GLY A 75 -21.43 -5.51 45.74
C GLY A 75 -20.23 -6.20 45.09
N GLU A 76 -20.06 -7.50 45.35
CA GLU A 76 -18.88 -8.27 44.88
C GLU A 76 -18.98 -8.74 43.42
N ASN A 77 -20.20 -8.95 42.91
CA ASN A 77 -20.43 -9.51 41.58
C ASN A 77 -21.11 -8.51 40.63
N LEU A 78 -20.69 -8.56 39.38
CA LEU A 78 -21.34 -7.85 38.31
C LEU A 78 -22.56 -8.65 37.85
N LEU A 79 -23.76 -8.16 38.13
CA LEU A 79 -25.01 -8.83 37.76
C LEU A 79 -25.46 -8.34 36.36
N TRP A 80 -25.72 -9.27 35.46
CA TRP A 80 -26.24 -9.00 34.14
C TRP A 80 -27.78 -9.07 34.15
N GLU A 81 -28.40 -7.97 33.85
CA GLU A 81 -29.87 -7.83 33.74
C GLU A 81 -30.26 -7.41 32.33
N PRO A 82 -31.49 -7.75 31.86
CA PRO A 82 -31.95 -7.34 30.55
C PRO A 82 -31.83 -5.84 30.31
N GLY A 83 -31.08 -5.46 29.28
CA GLY A 83 -30.79 -4.07 28.92
C GLY A 83 -29.55 -3.44 29.59
N CYS A 84 -28.89 -4.15 30.50
CA CYS A 84 -27.67 -3.63 31.10
C CYS A 84 -26.50 -3.56 30.08
N ARG A 85 -25.55 -2.68 30.37
CA ARG A 85 -24.37 -2.42 29.55
C ARG A 85 -23.17 -2.27 30.44
N TYR A 86 -22.11 -3.00 30.13
CA TYR A 86 -20.86 -2.91 30.87
C TYR A 86 -19.68 -2.72 29.93
N LEU A 87 -18.66 -2.04 30.39
CA LEU A 87 -17.39 -1.83 29.68
C LEU A 87 -16.27 -2.58 30.40
N THR A 88 -15.33 -3.10 29.63
CA THR A 88 -14.08 -3.60 30.21
C THR A 88 -13.16 -2.42 30.56
N GLU A 89 -12.06 -2.75 31.23
CA GLU A 89 -10.92 -1.84 31.28
C GLU A 89 -10.43 -1.54 29.87
N GLY A 90 -9.76 -0.37 29.74
CA GLY A 90 -9.21 0.05 28.44
C GLY A 90 -7.99 -0.77 28.07
N PHE A 91 -7.90 -1.14 26.80
CA PHE A 91 -6.76 -1.86 26.24
C PHE A 91 -6.30 -1.25 24.92
N ARG A 92 -5.12 -1.63 24.48
CA ARG A 92 -4.53 -1.28 23.18
C ARG A 92 -4.02 -2.52 22.50
N ILE A 93 -3.98 -2.50 21.18
CA ILE A 93 -3.25 -3.47 20.39
C ILE A 93 -1.88 -2.91 20.08
N ALA A 94 -0.83 -3.67 20.38
CA ALA A 94 0.55 -3.27 20.16
C ALA A 94 1.21 -4.16 19.11
N ASN A 95 1.99 -3.55 18.25
CA ASN A 95 2.90 -4.24 17.34
C ASN A 95 4.30 -4.28 17.97
N ASN A 96 4.62 -5.38 18.63
CA ASN A 96 5.94 -5.61 19.23
C ASN A 96 6.91 -6.27 18.25
N GLY A 97 6.52 -6.44 16.99
CA GLY A 97 7.33 -6.95 15.89
C GLY A 97 8.12 -5.86 15.20
N ASN A 98 8.87 -6.27 14.19
CA ASN A 98 9.65 -5.37 13.34
C ASN A 98 9.08 -5.21 11.91
N LEU A 99 7.87 -5.71 11.68
CA LEU A 99 7.10 -5.54 10.44
C LEU A 99 5.79 -4.82 10.75
N ALA A 100 5.27 -4.03 9.82
CA ALA A 100 3.90 -3.53 9.88
C ALA A 100 2.90 -4.67 9.77
N LEU A 101 1.76 -4.55 10.44
CA LEU A 101 0.76 -5.60 10.48
C LEU A 101 -0.66 -5.06 10.31
N LYS A 102 -1.49 -5.90 9.70
CA LYS A 102 -2.95 -5.84 9.75
C LYS A 102 -3.41 -6.81 10.81
N TRP A 103 -4.39 -6.42 11.57
CA TRP A 103 -4.96 -7.26 12.61
C TRP A 103 -6.48 -7.28 12.54
N LYS A 104 -7.05 -8.36 13.02
CA LYS A 104 -8.47 -8.50 13.33
C LYS A 104 -8.62 -9.14 14.71
N ALA A 105 -9.70 -8.79 15.41
CA ALA A 105 -10.04 -9.40 16.68
C ALA A 105 -11.30 -10.25 16.53
N GLU A 106 -11.33 -11.36 17.24
CA GLU A 106 -12.48 -12.26 17.31
C GLU A 106 -12.69 -12.72 18.76
N ILE A 107 -13.93 -12.96 19.12
CA ILE A 107 -14.25 -13.68 20.36
C ILE A 107 -14.03 -15.16 20.09
N ASN A 108 -13.08 -15.75 20.83
CA ASN A 108 -12.88 -17.19 20.80
C ASN A 108 -13.88 -17.84 21.75
N LYS A 109 -14.64 -18.76 21.21
CA LYS A 109 -15.70 -19.51 21.91
C LYS A 109 -15.32 -20.95 22.23
N ASP A 110 -14.11 -21.39 21.89
CA ASP A 110 -13.70 -22.80 21.98
C ASP A 110 -13.58 -23.30 23.43
N ASN A 111 -13.29 -22.41 24.39
CA ASN A 111 -13.10 -22.73 25.79
C ASN A 111 -14.23 -22.21 26.67
N ILE A 112 -15.37 -21.86 26.11
CA ILE A 112 -16.49 -21.35 26.88
C ILE A 112 -17.13 -22.45 27.72
N THR A 113 -17.32 -22.10 28.97
CA THR A 113 -18.04 -22.94 29.92
C THR A 113 -19.30 -22.22 30.39
N ASP A 114 -20.42 -22.73 29.95
CA ASP A 114 -21.72 -22.31 30.49
C ASP A 114 -22.00 -23.05 31.82
N GLY A 115 -22.37 -22.30 32.82
CA GLY A 115 -22.64 -22.81 34.16
C GLY A 115 -23.92 -22.24 34.73
N LYS A 116 -24.11 -22.51 36.01
CA LYS A 116 -25.16 -21.93 36.87
C LYS A 116 -24.55 -21.43 38.17
N VAL A 117 -25.18 -20.40 38.73
CA VAL A 117 -24.87 -19.99 40.09
C VAL A 117 -25.13 -21.17 41.04
N GLU A 118 -24.27 -21.39 42.01
CA GLU A 118 -24.35 -22.45 42.99
C GLU A 118 -25.69 -22.35 43.74
N GLY A 119 -26.41 -23.47 43.85
CA GLY A 119 -27.72 -23.53 44.49
C GLY A 119 -28.91 -23.15 43.60
N SER A 120 -28.71 -22.74 42.34
CA SER A 120 -29.81 -22.43 41.39
C SER A 120 -30.61 -23.67 41.05
N THR A 121 -31.94 -23.53 41.04
CA THR A 121 -32.89 -24.57 40.64
C THR A 121 -33.33 -24.45 39.18
N ILE A 122 -32.89 -23.42 38.49
CA ILE A 122 -33.26 -23.17 37.09
C ILE A 122 -32.61 -24.21 36.17
N ALA A 123 -33.41 -24.81 35.28
CA ALA A 123 -32.89 -25.75 34.30
C ALA A 123 -32.09 -25.02 33.25
N LYS A 124 -30.94 -25.57 32.85
CA LYS A 124 -30.06 -24.93 31.86
C LYS A 124 -30.58 -25.04 30.43
N ASP A 125 -31.33 -26.05 30.10
CA ASP A 125 -32.01 -26.33 28.80
C ASP A 125 -31.22 -25.96 27.54
N GLY A 126 -29.86 -26.06 27.59
CA GLY A 126 -28.98 -25.76 26.47
C GLY A 126 -28.81 -24.26 26.15
N LYS A 127 -29.29 -23.35 27.01
CA LYS A 127 -29.13 -21.88 26.82
C LYS A 127 -27.79 -21.41 27.33
N SER A 128 -27.27 -20.39 26.66
CA SER A 128 -26.03 -19.72 27.03
C SER A 128 -26.25 -18.21 27.14
N LEU A 129 -25.54 -17.54 28.03
CA LEU A 129 -25.57 -16.06 28.07
C LEU A 129 -25.06 -15.43 26.76
N LEU A 130 -24.31 -16.17 25.93
CA LEU A 130 -23.95 -15.72 24.60
C LEU A 130 -25.12 -15.54 23.63
N ASP A 131 -26.27 -16.15 23.91
CA ASP A 131 -27.47 -15.98 23.07
C ASP A 131 -28.10 -14.59 23.24
N VAL A 132 -27.83 -13.97 24.39
CA VAL A 132 -28.49 -12.74 24.83
C VAL A 132 -27.52 -11.59 25.16
N ILE A 133 -26.21 -11.81 25.07
CA ILE A 133 -25.20 -10.74 25.25
C ILE A 133 -24.48 -10.52 23.93
N ASP A 134 -24.57 -9.30 23.42
CA ASP A 134 -23.82 -8.85 22.25
C ASP A 134 -22.57 -8.09 22.71
N PHE A 135 -21.45 -8.30 22.00
CA PHE A 135 -20.19 -7.65 22.30
C PHE A 135 -19.77 -6.68 21.18
N TYR A 136 -19.37 -5.50 21.57
CA TYR A 136 -18.94 -4.42 20.70
C TYR A 136 -17.61 -3.86 21.16
N VAL A 137 -16.86 -3.27 20.23
CA VAL A 137 -15.69 -2.46 20.55
C VAL A 137 -16.06 -0.99 20.44
N VAL A 138 -15.66 -0.22 21.42
CA VAL A 138 -15.84 1.25 21.47
C VAL A 138 -14.50 1.92 21.77
N THR A 139 -14.35 3.17 21.30
CA THR A 139 -13.13 3.97 21.45
C THR A 139 -13.17 4.96 22.61
N SER A 140 -14.29 5.01 23.31
CA SER A 140 -14.53 5.95 24.41
C SER A 140 -15.43 5.28 25.45
N THR A 141 -15.39 5.78 26.67
CA THR A 141 -16.31 5.39 27.75
C THR A 141 -17.65 6.12 27.68
N ASP A 142 -17.86 6.97 26.66
CA ASP A 142 -19.12 7.66 26.44
C ASP A 142 -20.22 6.64 26.10
N GLU A 143 -21.40 6.82 26.69
CA GLU A 143 -22.53 5.92 26.46
C GLU A 143 -22.96 5.87 24.99
N ASN A 144 -22.80 6.98 24.27
CA ASN A 144 -23.14 7.14 22.87
C ASN A 144 -21.96 6.90 21.90
N ALA A 145 -20.84 6.38 22.41
CA ALA A 145 -19.70 6.06 21.54
C ALA A 145 -20.09 5.10 20.43
N ASP A 146 -19.60 5.35 19.22
CA ASP A 146 -19.79 4.48 18.08
C ASP A 146 -19.29 3.07 18.43
N ALA A 147 -20.18 2.09 18.28
CA ALA A 147 -19.93 0.70 18.60
C ALA A 147 -19.72 -0.11 17.32
N VAL A 148 -18.58 -0.78 17.24
CA VAL A 148 -18.25 -1.71 16.15
C VAL A 148 -18.41 -3.13 16.68
N ALA A 149 -19.18 -3.96 15.97
CA ALA A 149 -19.27 -5.38 16.32
C ALA A 149 -17.88 -6.01 16.24
N ILE A 150 -17.55 -6.85 17.22
CA ILE A 150 -16.17 -7.31 17.42
C ILE A 150 -15.63 -8.11 16.22
N GLU A 151 -16.48 -8.80 15.48
CA GLU A 151 -16.12 -9.52 14.26
C GLU A 151 -15.68 -8.60 13.11
N ASN A 152 -16.03 -7.32 13.17
CA ASN A 152 -15.64 -6.28 12.21
C ASN A 152 -14.50 -5.40 12.73
N PHE A 153 -13.95 -5.73 13.90
CA PHE A 153 -12.91 -4.95 14.53
C PHE A 153 -11.54 -5.30 13.96
N THR A 154 -11.04 -4.43 13.10
CA THR A 154 -9.79 -4.60 12.37
C THR A 154 -8.98 -3.31 12.39
N GLY A 155 -7.69 -3.39 12.08
CA GLY A 155 -6.83 -2.23 11.95
C GLY A 155 -5.45 -2.57 11.45
N ASN A 156 -4.64 -1.54 11.30
CA ASN A 156 -3.26 -1.63 10.86
C ASN A 156 -2.36 -0.97 11.89
N LEU A 157 -1.16 -1.49 12.08
CA LEU A 157 -0.15 -0.91 12.95
C LEU A 157 1.21 -0.96 12.26
N ALA A 158 1.86 0.19 12.18
CA ALA A 158 3.26 0.27 11.80
C ALA A 158 4.15 -0.46 12.83
N LYS A 159 5.36 -0.77 12.48
CA LYS A 159 6.38 -1.36 13.36
C LYS A 159 6.51 -0.58 14.67
N GLY A 160 6.42 -1.28 15.78
CA GLY A 160 6.54 -0.69 17.11
C GLY A 160 5.38 0.24 17.52
N ALA A 161 4.34 0.37 16.70
CA ALA A 161 3.21 1.24 16.97
C ALA A 161 2.17 0.57 17.89
N LYS A 162 1.38 1.42 18.55
CA LYS A 162 0.24 1.01 19.38
C LYS A 162 -1.02 1.67 18.85
N SER A 163 -2.13 0.97 18.98
CA SER A 163 -3.45 1.51 18.63
C SER A 163 -3.91 2.62 19.58
N GLY A 164 -5.03 3.26 19.27
CA GLY A 164 -5.83 3.99 20.24
C GLY A 164 -6.29 3.09 21.39
N VAL A 165 -6.90 3.68 22.42
CA VAL A 165 -7.51 2.93 23.51
C VAL A 165 -8.86 2.40 23.04
N TYR A 166 -9.13 1.15 23.35
CA TYR A 166 -10.38 0.45 23.07
C TYR A 166 -10.95 -0.12 24.35
N TYR A 167 -12.25 -0.35 24.32
CA TYR A 167 -13.01 -1.00 25.40
C TYR A 167 -13.94 -2.02 24.78
N ILE A 168 -14.18 -3.15 25.44
CA ILE A 168 -15.26 -4.05 25.04
C ILE A 168 -16.52 -3.63 25.78
N LYS A 169 -17.59 -3.40 25.04
CA LYS A 169 -18.93 -3.12 25.52
C LYS A 169 -19.78 -4.37 25.40
N GLY A 170 -20.18 -4.94 26.50
CA GLY A 170 -21.17 -6.00 26.56
C GLY A 170 -22.56 -5.40 26.76
N VAL A 171 -23.54 -5.85 26.00
CA VAL A 171 -24.93 -5.40 26.08
C VAL A 171 -25.86 -6.60 26.17
N MET A 172 -26.61 -6.71 27.27
CA MET A 172 -27.61 -7.75 27.39
C MET A 172 -28.93 -7.31 26.73
N LYS A 173 -29.45 -8.16 25.87
CA LYS A 173 -30.70 -7.90 25.13
C LYS A 173 -31.87 -7.72 26.11
N THR A 174 -32.72 -6.75 25.85
CA THR A 174 -33.95 -6.52 26.63
C THR A 174 -34.92 -7.67 26.52
N THR A 175 -34.77 -8.54 25.52
CA THR A 175 -35.58 -9.74 25.29
C THR A 175 -35.10 -10.96 26.07
N ALA A 176 -34.03 -10.84 26.84
CA ALA A 176 -33.58 -11.93 27.71
C ALA A 176 -34.64 -12.21 28.76
N GLY A 177 -35.24 -13.39 28.70
CA GLY A 177 -36.30 -13.82 29.63
C GLY A 177 -35.70 -14.50 30.90
N ASN A 178 -36.63 -14.92 31.76
CA ASN A 178 -36.25 -15.60 33.02
C ASN A 178 -35.43 -16.89 32.82
N ASP A 179 -35.45 -17.44 31.62
CA ASP A 179 -34.69 -18.66 31.28
C ASP A 179 -33.15 -18.46 31.33
N TYR A 180 -32.71 -17.20 31.38
CA TYR A 180 -31.29 -16.83 31.48
C TYR A 180 -30.87 -16.42 32.88
N GLN A 181 -31.79 -16.50 33.88
CA GLN A 181 -31.45 -16.24 35.28
C GLN A 181 -30.48 -17.29 35.81
N ASP A 182 -29.63 -16.86 36.73
CA ASP A 182 -28.65 -17.71 37.40
C ASP A 182 -27.69 -18.47 36.47
N LEU A 183 -27.63 -18.12 35.20
CA LEU A 183 -26.60 -18.67 34.32
C LEU A 183 -25.28 -17.96 34.54
N THR A 184 -24.20 -18.69 34.38
CA THR A 184 -22.82 -18.16 34.36
C THR A 184 -22.15 -18.49 33.06
N LEU A 185 -21.26 -17.63 32.65
CA LEU A 185 -20.49 -17.76 31.42
C LEU A 185 -19.02 -17.46 31.76
N ASP A 186 -18.13 -18.40 31.50
CA ASP A 186 -16.71 -18.29 31.70
C ASP A 186 -15.95 -18.72 30.45
N GLY A 187 -14.65 -18.39 30.37
CA GLY A 187 -13.78 -18.81 29.29
C GLY A 187 -13.90 -17.96 28.00
N ILE A 188 -14.56 -16.80 28.04
CA ILE A 188 -14.55 -15.87 26.89
C ILE A 188 -13.13 -15.32 26.74
N THR A 189 -12.55 -15.51 25.57
CA THR A 189 -11.25 -14.93 25.23
C THR A 189 -11.36 -14.10 23.97
N ILE A 190 -10.57 -13.02 23.90
CA ILE A 190 -10.42 -12.20 22.70
C ILE A 190 -9.10 -12.60 22.05
N THR A 191 -9.18 -13.08 20.82
CA THR A 191 -8.00 -13.43 20.05
C THR A 191 -7.77 -12.37 18.99
N VAL A 192 -6.57 -11.83 18.95
CA VAL A 192 -6.13 -10.90 17.88
C VAL A 192 -5.24 -11.65 16.92
N TYR A 193 -5.70 -11.77 15.69
CA TYR A 193 -4.92 -12.34 14.59
C TYR A 193 -4.21 -11.21 13.86
N ALA A 194 -2.96 -11.42 13.52
CA ALA A 194 -2.18 -10.47 12.75
C ALA A 194 -1.58 -11.13 11.53
N THR A 195 -1.62 -10.41 10.41
CA THR A 195 -0.90 -10.72 9.19
C THR A 195 -0.02 -9.54 8.85
N GLN A 196 1.02 -9.77 8.07
CA GLN A 196 1.85 -8.68 7.59
C GLN A 196 1.00 -7.70 6.76
N ASP A 197 1.16 -6.42 7.05
CA ASP A 197 0.64 -5.38 6.16
C ASP A 197 1.60 -5.23 4.99
N THR A 198 1.07 -5.29 3.78
CA THR A 198 1.86 -5.08 2.56
C THR A 198 2.13 -3.59 2.29
N VAL A 199 1.49 -2.70 3.05
CA VAL A 199 1.70 -1.26 3.00
C VAL A 199 2.36 -0.82 4.30
N GLU A 200 3.65 -0.60 4.27
CA GLU A 200 4.43 -0.16 5.42
C GLU A 200 4.90 1.28 5.22
N SER A 201 4.70 2.13 6.21
CA SER A 201 5.16 3.52 6.17
C SER A 201 6.63 3.69 6.53
N ASP A 202 7.29 2.65 6.99
CA ASP A 202 8.69 2.61 7.43
C ASP A 202 9.55 1.63 6.62
N SER A 203 8.98 0.91 5.67
CA SER A 203 9.73 0.13 4.71
C SER A 203 10.20 1.02 3.56
N TYR A 204 11.19 0.55 2.85
CA TYR A 204 11.83 1.27 1.76
C TYR A 204 10.83 1.78 0.69
N ASP A 205 9.66 1.18 0.56
CA ASP A 205 8.66 1.51 -0.46
C ASP A 205 7.20 1.49 0.02
N ASN A 206 6.94 1.45 1.31
CA ASN A 206 5.59 1.18 1.85
C ASN A 206 4.90 -0.05 1.23
N GLN A 207 5.61 -0.88 0.51
CA GLN A 207 5.13 -2.05 -0.20
C GLN A 207 6.08 -3.24 -0.09
N TYR A 208 6.70 -3.42 1.08
CA TYR A 208 7.45 -4.62 1.32
C TYR A 208 8.68 -4.80 0.42
N ASP A 209 9.52 -3.77 0.35
CA ASP A 209 10.76 -3.81 -0.43
C ASP A 209 10.62 -4.36 -1.86
N LYS A 210 9.43 -4.20 -2.46
CA LYS A 210 9.12 -4.66 -3.81
C LYS A 210 10.14 -4.22 -4.85
N TYR A 211 10.74 -3.03 -4.63
CA TYR A 211 11.74 -2.44 -5.51
C TYR A 211 13.15 -2.46 -4.90
N ALA A 212 13.35 -3.22 -3.82
CA ALA A 212 14.67 -3.36 -3.22
C ALA A 212 15.70 -3.82 -4.25
N GLN A 213 16.84 -3.16 -4.26
CA GLN A 213 17.91 -3.51 -5.17
C GLN A 213 18.86 -4.49 -4.51
N TYR A 214 19.21 -5.54 -5.24
CA TYR A 214 20.08 -6.60 -4.75
C TYR A 214 21.57 -6.23 -4.90
N GLY A 215 22.40 -6.79 -4.05
CA GLY A 215 23.84 -6.63 -4.06
C GLY A 215 24.38 -5.73 -2.94
N GLU A 216 25.68 -5.64 -2.84
CA GLU A 216 26.33 -4.76 -1.87
C GLU A 216 26.04 -3.30 -2.18
N ARG A 217 25.55 -2.58 -1.20
CA ARG A 217 25.18 -1.16 -1.31
C ARG A 217 25.80 -0.34 -0.19
N THR A 218 26.24 0.85 -0.55
CA THR A 218 26.62 1.87 0.43
C THR A 218 25.40 2.69 0.80
N VAL A 219 25.01 2.70 2.07
CA VAL A 219 23.93 3.56 2.57
C VAL A 219 24.56 4.83 3.14
N LYS A 220 24.13 5.98 2.61
CA LYS A 220 24.54 7.31 3.07
C LYS A 220 23.34 8.00 3.71
N ASN A 221 23.42 8.19 5.01
CA ASN A 221 22.42 8.94 5.78
C ASN A 221 22.89 10.40 5.86
N GLU A 222 22.57 11.19 4.84
CA GLU A 222 23.07 12.55 4.71
C GLU A 222 21.93 13.55 4.63
N ALA A 223 22.01 14.61 5.41
CA ALA A 223 21.13 15.75 5.24
C ALA A 223 21.57 16.57 4.02
N PRO A 224 20.65 16.90 3.10
CA PRO A 224 20.96 17.81 2.02
C PRO A 224 21.50 19.13 2.51
N VAL A 225 22.56 19.63 1.86
CA VAL A 225 23.17 20.93 2.16
C VAL A 225 22.62 22.00 1.22
N VAL A 226 22.50 23.22 1.73
CA VAL A 226 22.05 24.37 0.95
C VAL A 226 23.22 24.94 0.18
N GLY A 227 23.10 25.01 -1.15
CA GLY A 227 24.03 25.71 -2.02
C GLY A 227 23.78 27.24 -2.03
N THR A 228 24.64 27.97 -2.76
CA THR A 228 24.64 29.43 -2.83
C THR A 228 23.33 30.05 -3.30
N ASN A 229 22.50 29.31 -4.03
CA ASN A 229 21.21 29.78 -4.56
C ASN A 229 19.99 29.32 -3.75
N GLY A 230 20.17 28.82 -2.52
CA GLY A 230 19.08 28.29 -1.71
C GLY A 230 18.53 26.93 -2.18
N THR A 231 19.25 26.28 -3.11
CA THR A 231 18.90 24.93 -3.60
C THR A 231 19.66 23.91 -2.80
N TYR A 232 18.96 22.89 -2.34
CA TYR A 232 19.55 21.77 -1.62
C TYR A 232 20.23 20.77 -2.58
N GLY A 233 21.29 20.13 -2.13
CA GLY A 233 21.99 19.08 -2.85
C GLY A 233 22.72 18.14 -1.91
N LEU A 234 23.26 17.05 -2.44
CA LEU A 234 24.11 16.13 -1.68
C LEU A 234 25.57 16.61 -1.71
N VAL A 235 26.28 16.38 -0.62
CA VAL A 235 27.71 16.75 -0.50
C VAL A 235 28.55 16.11 -1.60
N ASP A 236 28.21 14.87 -1.94
CA ASP A 236 28.92 14.06 -2.94
C ASP A 236 28.36 14.21 -4.38
N SER A 237 27.44 15.13 -4.64
CA SER A 237 26.79 15.30 -5.95
C SER A 237 27.62 16.07 -6.98
N GLY A 238 28.92 16.20 -6.78
CA GLY A 238 29.85 16.82 -7.71
C GLY A 238 30.15 15.93 -8.94
N ARG A 239 30.80 16.54 -9.94
CA ARG A 239 31.20 15.86 -11.21
C ARG A 239 31.98 14.57 -11.04
N ASP A 240 32.62 14.38 -9.91
CA ASP A 240 33.53 13.25 -9.64
C ASP A 240 32.79 11.98 -9.16
N ASN A 241 31.48 12.07 -8.93
CA ASN A 241 30.67 10.93 -8.45
C ASN A 241 30.05 10.06 -9.55
N ILE A 242 30.44 10.25 -10.80
CA ILE A 242 30.03 9.42 -11.96
C ILE A 242 30.32 7.92 -11.72
N ASN A 243 31.26 7.61 -10.85
CA ASN A 243 31.72 6.26 -10.57
C ASN A 243 31.09 5.65 -9.30
N THR A 244 30.21 6.34 -8.59
CA THR A 244 29.50 5.75 -7.45
C THR A 244 28.51 4.72 -7.96
N LYS A 245 28.69 3.48 -7.54
CA LYS A 245 27.80 2.37 -7.85
C LYS A 245 27.07 1.92 -6.58
N ASN A 246 25.84 1.50 -6.72
CA ASN A 246 25.09 0.83 -5.64
C ASN A 246 24.98 1.68 -4.36
N VAL A 247 24.60 2.95 -4.48
CA VAL A 247 24.46 3.86 -3.34
C VAL A 247 22.99 4.12 -3.05
N THR A 248 22.63 4.06 -1.78
CA THR A 248 21.34 4.51 -1.26
C THR A 248 21.58 5.79 -0.45
N TYR A 249 20.97 6.88 -0.88
CA TYR A 249 20.92 8.13 -0.14
C TYR A 249 19.62 8.16 0.66
N SER A 250 19.73 8.04 1.97
CA SER A 250 18.62 8.12 2.90
C SER A 250 18.59 9.52 3.53
N ILE A 251 17.54 10.28 3.26
CA ILE A 251 17.45 11.68 3.64
C ILE A 251 16.71 11.81 4.97
N PRO A 252 17.23 12.56 5.95
CA PRO A 252 16.51 12.79 7.20
C PRO A 252 15.15 13.43 6.95
N ALA A 253 14.09 12.83 7.52
CA ALA A 253 12.72 13.27 7.37
C ALA A 253 12.52 14.70 7.91
N ARG A 254 12.35 15.68 7.03
CA ARG A 254 12.00 17.06 7.41
C ARG A 254 11.47 17.86 6.23
N ASN A 255 10.93 19.05 6.54
CA ASN A 255 10.59 20.05 5.52
C ASN A 255 11.84 20.89 5.16
N TYR A 256 12.21 20.85 3.87
CA TYR A 256 13.27 21.66 3.29
C TYR A 256 12.66 22.83 2.52
N ASP A 257 13.00 24.06 2.89
CA ASP A 257 12.37 25.28 2.35
C ASP A 257 12.78 25.64 0.91
N GLY A 258 13.52 24.79 0.22
CA GLY A 258 14.04 25.02 -1.12
C GLY A 258 13.76 23.87 -2.09
N GLY A 259 14.23 24.05 -3.31
CA GLY A 259 14.30 22.98 -4.28
C GLY A 259 15.50 22.08 -4.03
N PHE A 260 15.43 20.84 -4.47
CA PHE A 260 16.55 19.90 -4.47
C PHE A 260 17.10 19.74 -5.90
N TYR A 261 18.41 19.72 -6.04
CA TYR A 261 19.07 19.44 -7.31
C TYR A 261 20.35 18.63 -7.06
N ALA A 262 20.49 17.52 -7.78
CA ALA A 262 21.72 16.74 -7.82
C ALA A 262 22.10 16.40 -9.27
N GLN A 263 23.38 16.56 -9.60
CA GLN A 263 23.96 16.15 -10.88
C GLN A 263 24.77 14.86 -10.72
N HIS A 264 24.87 14.11 -11.81
CA HIS A 264 25.73 12.92 -11.90
C HIS A 264 25.41 11.86 -10.84
N PHE A 265 24.11 11.65 -10.62
CA PHE A 265 23.66 10.57 -9.73
C PHE A 265 24.09 9.22 -10.31
N GLY A 266 24.71 8.37 -9.48
CA GLY A 266 25.46 7.20 -9.93
C GLY A 266 24.62 6.03 -10.46
N ILE A 267 25.31 4.93 -10.81
CA ILE A 267 24.71 3.70 -11.33
C ILE A 267 24.03 2.93 -10.18
N ASN A 268 22.86 2.35 -10.43
CA ASN A 268 22.09 1.60 -9.42
C ASN A 268 21.90 2.40 -8.13
N SER A 269 21.49 3.64 -8.26
CA SER A 269 21.33 4.55 -7.13
C SER A 269 19.89 4.61 -6.65
N THR A 270 19.74 4.82 -5.37
CA THR A 270 18.46 5.05 -4.71
C THR A 270 18.49 6.37 -3.99
N PHE A 271 17.42 7.13 -4.11
CA PHE A 271 17.13 8.30 -3.30
C PHE A 271 15.86 8.02 -2.48
N ASP A 272 16.05 7.82 -1.19
CA ASP A 272 14.95 7.64 -0.25
C ASP A 272 14.72 8.94 0.53
N GLY A 273 13.57 9.56 0.30
CA GLY A 273 13.21 10.83 0.92
C GLY A 273 12.73 10.70 2.37
N ASN A 274 12.40 9.50 2.84
CA ASN A 274 11.87 9.26 4.20
C ASN A 274 10.71 10.21 4.58
N GLY A 275 9.85 10.57 3.64
CA GLY A 275 8.77 11.53 3.85
C GLY A 275 9.19 13.01 3.84
N SER A 276 10.42 13.31 3.47
CA SER A 276 10.89 14.69 3.36
C SER A 276 10.10 15.50 2.33
N THR A 277 10.00 16.80 2.55
CA THR A 277 9.30 17.73 1.67
C THR A 277 10.27 18.73 1.05
N PHE A 278 10.18 18.94 -0.27
CA PHE A 278 10.92 19.96 -1.03
C PHE A 278 9.97 20.82 -1.86
N LYS A 279 10.39 22.05 -2.23
CA LYS A 279 9.62 22.91 -3.15
C LYS A 279 9.62 22.37 -4.57
N SER A 280 10.75 21.84 -5.04
CA SER A 280 10.95 21.13 -6.31
C SER A 280 12.03 20.09 -6.11
N PHE A 281 12.06 19.09 -6.97
CA PHE A 281 13.05 18.02 -6.88
C PHE A 281 13.54 17.65 -8.26
N GLN A 282 14.84 17.72 -8.47
CA GLN A 282 15.45 17.38 -9.76
C GLN A 282 16.70 16.51 -9.55
N LEU A 283 16.70 15.35 -10.19
CA LEU A 283 17.89 14.52 -10.37
C LEU A 283 18.31 14.55 -11.83
N ASN A 284 19.54 14.94 -12.06
CA ASN A 284 20.18 14.81 -13.34
C ASN A 284 21.24 13.70 -13.27
N CYS A 285 20.89 12.53 -13.76
CA CYS A 285 21.74 11.33 -13.66
C CYS A 285 22.97 11.37 -14.58
N GLY A 286 23.21 12.46 -15.29
CA GLY A 286 24.38 12.62 -16.14
C GLY A 286 24.49 11.56 -17.24
N TYR A 287 25.44 11.77 -18.17
CA TYR A 287 25.78 10.75 -19.15
C TYR A 287 26.73 9.73 -18.49
N VAL A 288 26.21 8.57 -18.13
CA VAL A 288 27.03 7.42 -17.70
C VAL A 288 27.25 6.55 -18.95
N PRO A 289 28.43 6.55 -19.54
CA PRO A 289 28.71 5.73 -20.73
C PRO A 289 28.93 4.28 -20.32
N THR A 290 27.87 3.60 -19.84
CA THR A 290 27.95 2.19 -19.50
C THR A 290 26.97 1.38 -20.31
N THR A 291 27.42 0.23 -20.75
CA THR A 291 26.62 -0.85 -21.33
C THR A 291 25.90 -1.65 -20.24
N GLU A 292 26.19 -1.38 -18.95
CA GLU A 292 25.57 -2.06 -17.83
C GLU A 292 24.14 -1.58 -17.63
N ALA A 293 23.23 -2.52 -17.40
CA ALA A 293 21.88 -2.21 -16.96
C ALA A 293 21.94 -1.49 -15.61
N SER A 294 21.19 -0.41 -15.48
CA SER A 294 21.22 0.45 -14.30
C SER A 294 19.80 0.79 -13.87
N THR A 295 19.58 0.79 -12.57
CA THR A 295 18.29 1.16 -11.96
C THR A 295 18.47 2.42 -11.12
N LEU A 296 17.57 3.38 -11.29
CA LEU A 296 17.40 4.53 -10.43
C LEU A 296 16.07 4.41 -9.70
N VAL A 297 16.11 4.52 -8.38
CA VAL A 297 14.92 4.51 -7.53
C VAL A 297 14.80 5.85 -6.82
N VAL A 298 13.59 6.43 -6.83
CA VAL A 298 13.23 7.63 -6.06
C VAL A 298 11.96 7.30 -5.26
N SER A 299 12.02 7.48 -3.97
CA SER A 299 10.94 7.03 -3.09
C SER A 299 10.66 7.97 -1.91
N ASN A 300 9.46 7.81 -1.33
CA ASN A 300 9.06 8.41 -0.06
C ASN A 300 9.28 9.92 0.00
N LEU A 301 8.91 10.64 -1.05
CA LEU A 301 9.23 12.05 -1.23
C LEU A 301 7.98 12.89 -1.44
N ASN A 302 7.91 14.02 -0.74
CA ASN A 302 6.89 15.03 -0.95
C ASN A 302 7.48 16.23 -1.70
N VAL A 303 6.94 16.53 -2.87
CA VAL A 303 7.38 17.67 -3.70
C VAL A 303 6.22 18.61 -3.91
N ASN A 304 6.33 19.85 -3.41
CA ASN A 304 5.29 20.86 -3.56
C ASN A 304 5.21 21.44 -4.98
N GLY A 305 6.11 21.04 -5.87
CA GLY A 305 6.21 21.43 -7.25
C GLY A 305 6.54 20.24 -8.16
N ASP A 306 7.51 20.41 -9.04
CA ASP A 306 7.88 19.43 -10.05
C ASP A 306 8.93 18.45 -9.51
N LEU A 307 8.72 17.16 -9.80
CA LEU A 307 9.68 16.08 -9.65
C LEU A 307 10.21 15.75 -11.03
N ILE A 308 11.50 16.03 -11.28
CA ILE A 308 12.12 15.89 -12.60
C ILE A 308 13.30 14.92 -12.50
N ILE A 309 13.29 13.90 -13.34
CA ILE A 309 14.37 12.93 -13.48
C ILE A 309 14.91 12.96 -14.91
N THR A 310 16.17 13.31 -15.07
CA THR A 310 16.89 13.06 -16.32
C THR A 310 17.65 11.76 -16.15
N ALA A 311 17.17 10.69 -16.79
CA ALA A 311 17.63 9.34 -16.52
C ALA A 311 18.60 8.85 -17.57
N SER A 312 19.85 8.56 -17.18
CA SER A 312 20.77 7.71 -17.92
C SER A 312 20.63 6.21 -17.58
N SER A 313 19.75 5.89 -16.64
CA SER A 313 19.43 4.52 -16.24
C SER A 313 18.45 3.87 -17.19
N ASN A 314 18.56 2.56 -17.39
CA ASN A 314 17.62 1.78 -18.19
C ASN A 314 16.30 1.53 -17.45
N ASN A 315 16.35 1.53 -16.12
CA ASN A 315 15.19 1.32 -15.27
C ASN A 315 15.06 2.50 -14.29
N VAL A 316 13.90 3.16 -14.30
CA VAL A 316 13.56 4.26 -13.39
C VAL A 316 12.32 3.88 -12.62
N VAL A 317 12.41 3.90 -11.32
CA VAL A 317 11.31 3.61 -10.39
C VAL A 317 11.06 4.83 -9.52
N ILE A 318 9.82 5.34 -9.54
CA ILE A 318 9.34 6.41 -8.67
C ILE A 318 8.14 5.86 -7.92
N TYR A 319 8.23 5.77 -6.61
CA TYR A 319 7.13 5.24 -5.85
C TYR A 319 6.88 5.96 -4.53
N ASN A 320 5.64 5.90 -4.06
CA ASN A 320 5.20 6.57 -2.84
C ASN A 320 5.65 8.04 -2.76
N CYS A 321 5.58 8.75 -3.91
CA CYS A 321 5.93 10.15 -3.99
C CYS A 321 4.69 11.02 -4.21
N THR A 322 4.71 12.22 -3.62
CA THR A 322 3.72 13.25 -3.91
C THR A 322 4.38 14.36 -4.71
N ALA A 323 3.76 14.81 -5.82
CA ALA A 323 4.25 15.92 -6.62
C ALA A 323 3.12 16.67 -7.30
N LYS A 324 3.41 17.87 -7.84
CA LYS A 324 2.50 18.55 -8.78
C LYS A 324 2.59 17.91 -10.14
N HIS A 325 3.79 17.68 -10.61
CA HIS A 325 4.10 17.06 -11.89
C HIS A 325 5.28 16.12 -11.74
N ILE A 326 5.27 15.01 -12.47
CA ILE A 326 6.40 14.08 -12.56
C ILE A 326 6.88 14.06 -14.01
N SER A 327 8.16 14.35 -14.24
CA SER A 327 8.77 14.27 -15.56
C SER A 327 9.95 13.32 -15.57
N VAL A 328 9.96 12.38 -16.51
CA VAL A 328 11.09 11.48 -16.74
C VAL A 328 11.61 11.70 -18.16
N LEU A 329 12.86 12.16 -18.24
CA LEU A 329 13.57 12.44 -19.50
C LEU A 329 14.60 11.32 -19.69
N GLY A 330 14.25 10.31 -20.48
CA GLY A 330 15.12 9.16 -20.74
C GLY A 330 16.21 9.50 -21.76
N VAL A 331 17.45 9.13 -21.48
CA VAL A 331 18.59 9.33 -22.38
C VAL A 331 19.17 8.02 -22.92
N LYS A 332 18.56 6.89 -22.60
CA LYS A 332 18.92 5.56 -23.12
C LYS A 332 17.97 5.10 -24.22
N ASN A 333 18.46 4.22 -25.10
CA ASN A 333 17.64 3.63 -26.18
C ASN A 333 16.52 2.77 -25.60
N ASP A 334 16.84 1.95 -24.61
CA ASP A 334 15.85 1.15 -23.88
C ASP A 334 15.63 1.77 -22.51
N ILE A 335 14.35 2.01 -22.16
CA ILE A 335 13.97 2.55 -20.87
C ILE A 335 12.77 1.80 -20.31
N THR A 336 12.83 1.53 -19.02
CA THR A 336 11.67 1.09 -18.23
C THR A 336 11.38 2.15 -17.19
N VAL A 337 10.15 2.67 -17.16
CA VAL A 337 9.70 3.63 -16.15
C VAL A 337 8.56 3.01 -15.37
N THR A 338 8.69 2.97 -14.05
CA THR A 338 7.65 2.56 -13.14
C THR A 338 7.29 3.71 -12.21
N ILE A 339 6.02 4.10 -12.18
CA ILE A 339 5.46 5.06 -11.22
C ILE A 339 4.37 4.32 -10.44
N ASP A 340 4.59 4.10 -9.15
CA ASP A 340 3.72 3.27 -8.32
C ASP A 340 3.32 3.99 -7.03
N GLY A 341 2.03 3.95 -6.68
CA GLY A 341 1.53 4.50 -5.43
C GLY A 341 1.76 6.01 -5.26
N CYS A 342 1.92 6.75 -6.35
CA CYS A 342 2.21 8.18 -6.33
C CYS A 342 0.95 9.04 -6.31
N LYS A 343 1.06 10.24 -5.72
CA LYS A 343 -0.01 11.24 -5.72
C LYS A 343 0.40 12.48 -6.51
N ILE A 344 -0.19 12.66 -7.67
CA ILE A 344 0.08 13.76 -8.59
C ILE A 344 -1.12 14.72 -8.57
N THR A 345 -0.91 15.94 -8.06
CA THR A 345 -2.02 16.86 -7.78
C THR A 345 -2.18 17.99 -8.82
N GLY A 346 -1.32 18.06 -9.82
CA GLY A 346 -1.35 19.09 -10.85
C GLY A 346 -1.22 20.51 -10.31
N THR A 347 -1.27 21.46 -11.23
CA THR A 347 -1.36 22.88 -10.91
C THR A 347 -2.48 23.48 -11.75
N PRO A 348 -3.63 23.85 -11.18
CA PRO A 348 -4.77 24.37 -11.95
C PRO A 348 -4.57 25.80 -12.47
N ILE A 349 -3.37 26.39 -12.31
CA ILE A 349 -3.09 27.79 -12.65
C ILE A 349 -3.01 27.99 -14.16
N ALA A 350 -3.66 29.03 -14.66
CA ALA A 350 -3.82 29.33 -16.08
C ALA A 350 -2.50 29.51 -16.87
N ASN A 351 -1.38 29.76 -16.22
CA ASN A 351 -0.11 30.11 -16.83
C ASN A 351 0.95 29.01 -16.87
N VAL A 352 0.58 27.77 -16.59
CA VAL A 352 1.52 26.64 -16.76
C VAL A 352 1.70 26.36 -18.24
N VAL A 353 2.92 26.48 -18.72
CA VAL A 353 3.31 26.27 -20.13
C VAL A 353 4.28 25.08 -20.24
N GLY A 354 4.44 24.57 -21.45
CA GLY A 354 5.36 23.46 -21.71
C GLY A 354 4.89 22.14 -21.09
N ASN A 355 5.83 21.34 -20.65
CA ASN A 355 5.57 19.97 -20.16
C ASN A 355 4.89 19.95 -18.77
N ASN A 356 4.96 21.02 -18.01
CA ASN A 356 4.36 21.14 -16.69
C ASN A 356 2.82 21.22 -16.70
N LYS A 357 2.20 21.22 -17.88
CA LYS A 357 0.74 21.07 -18.01
C LYS A 357 0.25 19.62 -17.85
N TYR A 358 1.14 18.64 -17.92
CA TYR A 358 0.82 17.22 -17.78
C TYR A 358 1.03 16.76 -16.34
N GLY A 359 0.27 15.77 -15.89
CA GLY A 359 0.49 15.17 -14.59
C GLY A 359 1.77 14.34 -14.55
N VAL A 360 1.88 13.39 -15.47
CA VAL A 360 3.10 12.64 -15.76
C VAL A 360 3.53 12.92 -17.18
N TYR A 361 4.81 13.24 -17.38
CA TYR A 361 5.41 13.41 -18.68
C TYR A 361 6.65 12.54 -18.85
N ILE A 362 6.64 11.68 -19.85
CA ILE A 362 7.76 10.79 -20.17
C ILE A 362 8.18 11.04 -21.60
N THR A 363 9.49 11.27 -21.81
CA THR A 363 10.05 11.45 -23.16
C THR A 363 11.35 10.72 -23.33
N ARG A 364 11.66 10.37 -24.56
CA ARG A 364 12.91 9.79 -25.01
C ARG A 364 13.51 10.66 -26.12
N PRO A 365 14.81 10.87 -26.09
CA PRO A 365 15.50 11.63 -27.13
C PRO A 365 15.88 10.81 -28.37
N VAL A 366 15.72 9.47 -28.33
CA VAL A 366 16.22 8.53 -29.34
C VAL A 366 15.08 7.82 -30.04
N ALA A 367 15.21 7.63 -31.34
CA ALA A 367 14.19 7.04 -32.21
C ALA A 367 14.13 5.50 -32.19
N GLU A 368 15.12 4.84 -31.60
CA GLU A 368 15.23 3.37 -31.59
C GLU A 368 15.08 2.80 -30.20
N GLY A 369 14.80 1.48 -30.09
CA GLY A 369 14.71 0.73 -28.85
C GLY A 369 13.32 0.62 -28.27
N THR A 370 13.24 0.27 -27.00
CA THR A 370 11.99 -0.01 -26.28
C THR A 370 11.70 1.00 -25.19
N ALA A 371 10.42 1.30 -24.96
CA ALA A 371 9.95 2.05 -23.82
C ALA A 371 8.86 1.27 -23.09
N LYS A 372 9.19 0.74 -21.89
CA LYS A 372 8.21 0.12 -21.03
C LYS A 372 7.79 1.12 -19.95
N VAL A 373 6.51 1.42 -19.87
CA VAL A 373 5.98 2.39 -18.94
C VAL A 373 4.86 1.76 -18.11
N SER A 374 5.07 1.69 -16.81
CA SER A 374 4.09 1.22 -15.85
C SER A 374 3.70 2.36 -14.92
N ILE A 375 2.42 2.75 -14.91
CA ILE A 375 1.87 3.71 -13.96
C ILE A 375 0.73 3.00 -13.25
N ILE A 376 0.94 2.72 -11.99
CA ILE A 376 0.08 1.82 -11.23
C ILE A 376 -0.26 2.41 -9.86
N ASN A 377 -1.44 2.08 -9.34
CA ASN A 377 -1.90 2.42 -8.00
C ASN A 377 -1.76 3.90 -7.61
N SER A 378 -1.79 4.81 -8.60
CA SER A 378 -1.50 6.22 -8.39
C SER A 378 -2.75 7.10 -8.50
N GLU A 379 -2.74 8.24 -7.80
CA GLU A 379 -3.79 9.25 -7.90
C GLU A 379 -3.30 10.44 -8.73
N LEU A 380 -4.03 10.77 -9.80
CA LEU A 380 -3.74 11.90 -10.67
C LEU A 380 -4.94 12.86 -10.65
N SER A 381 -4.73 14.09 -10.19
CA SER A 381 -5.83 15.05 -9.99
C SER A 381 -5.47 16.48 -10.33
N ASN A 382 -6.48 17.27 -10.71
CA ASN A 382 -6.38 18.71 -10.98
C ASN A 382 -5.33 19.08 -12.03
N ILE A 383 -5.26 18.30 -13.11
CA ILE A 383 -4.23 18.42 -14.12
C ILE A 383 -4.72 19.29 -15.26
N LYS A 384 -3.89 20.26 -15.68
CA LYS A 384 -4.24 21.22 -16.72
C LYS A 384 -4.40 20.57 -18.09
N GLY A 385 -3.48 19.72 -18.50
CA GLY A 385 -3.50 19.02 -19.78
C GLY A 385 -3.87 17.54 -19.64
N HIS A 386 -3.13 16.67 -20.34
CA HIS A 386 -3.29 15.23 -20.20
C HIS A 386 -2.82 14.74 -18.82
N ALA A 387 -3.50 13.75 -18.25
CA ALA A 387 -3.06 13.20 -16.98
C ALA A 387 -1.71 12.49 -17.12
N ILE A 388 -1.55 11.67 -18.15
CA ILE A 388 -0.31 11.01 -18.53
C ILE A 388 0.00 11.34 -19.98
N ALA A 389 1.23 11.74 -20.27
CA ALA A 389 1.69 12.10 -21.60
C ALA A 389 3.05 11.46 -21.90
N VAL A 390 3.15 10.72 -22.99
CA VAL A 390 4.37 10.02 -23.40
C VAL A 390 4.76 10.40 -24.81
N ASN A 391 6.01 10.84 -25.00
CA ASN A 391 6.62 11.01 -26.31
C ASN A 391 7.49 9.78 -26.62
N SER A 392 7.06 8.98 -27.56
CA SER A 392 7.69 7.70 -27.91
C SER A 392 8.95 7.84 -28.76
N SER A 393 9.10 8.95 -29.49
CA SER A 393 10.23 9.19 -30.43
C SER A 393 10.60 7.97 -31.28
N GLY A 394 9.60 7.23 -31.79
CA GLY A 394 9.81 6.06 -32.65
C GLY A 394 10.10 4.74 -31.94
N ALA A 395 10.07 4.71 -30.61
CA ALA A 395 10.28 3.48 -29.85
C ALA A 395 9.15 2.46 -29.98
N THR A 396 9.48 1.19 -29.76
CA THR A 396 8.48 0.19 -29.42
C THR A 396 8.04 0.39 -27.97
N CYS A 397 6.77 0.71 -27.78
CA CYS A 397 6.22 1.07 -26.48
C CYS A 397 5.32 -0.03 -25.91
N ASP A 398 5.51 -0.33 -24.61
CA ASP A 398 4.70 -1.24 -23.82
C ASP A 398 4.19 -0.50 -22.59
N PHE A 399 2.87 -0.57 -22.33
CA PHE A 399 2.21 0.22 -21.28
C PHE A 399 1.41 -0.65 -20.32
N THR A 400 1.59 -0.41 -19.03
CA THR A 400 0.77 -0.93 -17.96
C THR A 400 0.19 0.24 -17.15
N ILE A 401 -1.08 0.58 -17.39
CA ILE A 401 -1.78 1.69 -16.72
C ILE A 401 -2.96 1.09 -15.95
N THR A 402 -2.78 0.81 -14.65
CA THR A 402 -3.77 0.06 -13.87
C THR A 402 -3.83 0.49 -12.41
N GLY A 403 -5.00 0.35 -11.79
CA GLY A 403 -5.20 0.69 -10.38
C GLY A 403 -5.17 2.19 -10.09
N ASN A 404 -5.14 3.06 -11.11
CA ASN A 404 -5.04 4.48 -10.90
C ASN A 404 -6.40 5.15 -10.75
N LYS A 405 -6.39 6.32 -10.10
CA LYS A 405 -7.55 7.18 -9.95
C LYS A 405 -7.29 8.51 -10.65
N PHE A 406 -8.09 8.81 -11.67
CA PHE A 406 -8.03 10.05 -12.44
C PHE A 406 -9.17 10.98 -12.03
N THR A 407 -8.84 12.22 -11.65
CA THR A 407 -9.83 13.20 -11.20
C THR A 407 -9.47 14.59 -11.75
N ASN A 408 -10.41 15.24 -12.45
CA ASN A 408 -10.25 16.61 -12.93
C ASN A 408 -8.94 16.84 -13.73
N TYR A 409 -8.83 16.24 -14.88
CA TYR A 409 -7.78 16.55 -15.86
C TYR A 409 -8.35 17.26 -17.08
N GLY A 410 -7.49 17.82 -17.94
CA GLY A 410 -7.92 18.60 -19.11
C GLY A 410 -8.49 19.97 -18.75
N LEU A 411 -7.98 20.59 -17.69
CA LEU A 411 -8.50 21.85 -17.15
C LEU A 411 -8.11 23.10 -17.98
N ASP A 412 -7.33 22.94 -19.05
CA ASP A 412 -6.99 24.05 -19.97
C ASP A 412 -8.12 24.38 -20.95
N GLY A 413 -9.18 23.59 -20.97
CA GLY A 413 -10.33 23.81 -21.87
C GLY A 413 -10.08 23.42 -23.34
N GLU A 414 -8.91 22.88 -23.65
CA GLU A 414 -8.62 22.38 -25.00
C GLU A 414 -9.38 21.05 -25.25
N ALA A 415 -9.82 20.88 -26.49
CA ALA A 415 -10.45 19.61 -26.91
C ALA A 415 -9.46 18.43 -26.81
N ASN A 416 -10.01 17.22 -26.65
CA ASN A 416 -9.25 15.97 -26.71
C ASN A 416 -8.17 15.81 -25.61
N ARG A 417 -8.39 16.37 -24.40
CA ARG A 417 -7.55 16.05 -23.26
C ARG A 417 -7.89 14.65 -22.75
N ALA A 418 -6.86 13.82 -22.63
CA ALA A 418 -6.98 12.40 -22.29
C ALA A 418 -6.35 12.06 -20.95
N ALA A 419 -6.83 11.00 -20.32
CA ALA A 419 -6.11 10.38 -19.21
C ALA A 419 -4.73 9.89 -19.63
N PHE A 420 -4.63 9.33 -20.84
CA PHE A 420 -3.38 8.85 -21.42
C PHE A 420 -3.21 9.34 -22.86
N LYS A 421 -2.09 9.96 -23.13
CA LYS A 421 -1.71 10.40 -24.48
C LYS A 421 -0.32 9.90 -24.85
N ILE A 422 -0.20 9.36 -26.06
CA ILE A 422 1.07 9.06 -26.70
C ILE A 422 1.19 9.79 -28.05
N TRP A 423 2.36 10.31 -28.34
CA TRP A 423 2.72 10.86 -29.63
C TRP A 423 4.16 10.47 -30.01
N GLY A 424 4.57 10.83 -31.21
CA GLY A 424 5.83 10.43 -31.85
C GLY A 424 5.61 9.29 -32.82
N ASP A 425 6.66 8.80 -33.42
CA ASP A 425 6.62 7.80 -34.51
C ASP A 425 6.78 6.35 -33.98
N GLY A 426 6.51 6.11 -32.68
CA GLY A 426 6.66 4.81 -32.06
C GLY A 426 5.60 3.81 -32.45
N VAL A 427 5.85 2.56 -32.11
CA VAL A 427 4.96 1.43 -32.31
C VAL A 427 4.54 0.88 -30.96
N LEU A 428 3.25 0.57 -30.79
CA LEU A 428 2.80 -0.15 -29.60
C LEU A 428 3.29 -1.61 -29.68
N ALA A 429 3.92 -2.09 -28.62
CA ALA A 429 4.28 -3.50 -28.51
C ALA A 429 3.01 -4.35 -28.56
N PRO A 430 3.02 -5.48 -29.27
CA PRO A 430 1.93 -6.42 -29.22
C PRO A 430 1.80 -6.91 -27.78
N THR A 431 0.68 -6.58 -27.14
CA THR A 431 0.30 -7.26 -25.92
C THR A 431 0.17 -8.74 -26.26
N SER A 432 0.69 -9.60 -25.45
CA SER A 432 1.05 -11.01 -25.67
C SER A 432 0.02 -11.94 -26.30
N ASN A 433 -0.97 -11.49 -27.08
CA ASN A 433 -1.92 -12.30 -27.84
C ASN A 433 -2.68 -11.55 -28.93
N VAL A 434 -2.30 -10.34 -29.28
CA VAL A 434 -3.03 -9.57 -30.30
C VAL A 434 -2.10 -9.25 -31.47
N GLY A 435 -2.06 -10.16 -32.44
CA GLY A 435 -1.52 -9.82 -33.76
C GLY A 435 -2.54 -8.91 -34.47
N GLY A 436 -2.34 -7.60 -34.41
CA GLY A 436 -3.23 -6.63 -35.00
C GLY A 436 -2.48 -5.38 -35.51
N ASN A 437 -3.19 -4.56 -36.27
CA ASN A 437 -2.67 -3.27 -36.70
C ASN A 437 -2.64 -2.28 -35.49
N LEU A 438 -1.99 -1.14 -35.66
CA LEU A 438 -1.86 -0.13 -34.60
C LEU A 438 -3.21 0.28 -33.98
N ASN A 439 -4.29 0.36 -34.79
CA ASN A 439 -5.62 0.75 -34.30
C ASN A 439 -6.22 -0.31 -33.38
N GLU A 440 -6.01 -1.58 -33.68
CA GLU A 440 -6.48 -2.69 -32.81
C GLU A 440 -5.71 -2.71 -31.51
N GLN A 441 -4.40 -2.57 -31.55
CA GLN A 441 -3.55 -2.52 -30.34
C GLN A 441 -3.90 -1.30 -29.48
N ALA A 442 -4.12 -0.14 -30.06
CA ALA A 442 -4.55 1.06 -29.37
C ALA A 442 -5.92 0.89 -28.69
N THR A 443 -6.86 0.24 -29.38
CA THR A 443 -8.18 -0.07 -28.84
C THR A 443 -8.10 -1.04 -27.66
N VAL A 444 -7.29 -2.09 -27.76
CA VAL A 444 -7.07 -3.03 -26.65
C VAL A 444 -6.48 -2.31 -25.43
N LEU A 445 -5.47 -1.47 -25.62
CA LEU A 445 -4.85 -0.73 -24.53
C LEU A 445 -5.82 0.30 -23.93
N ALA A 446 -6.59 1.03 -24.72
CA ALA A 446 -7.59 1.97 -24.22
C ALA A 446 -8.68 1.27 -23.39
N ASN A 447 -9.17 0.12 -23.85
CA ASN A 447 -10.13 -0.69 -23.11
C ASN A 447 -9.54 -1.20 -21.78
N ALA A 448 -8.27 -1.62 -21.79
CA ALA A 448 -7.58 -2.03 -20.56
C ALA A 448 -7.42 -0.85 -19.59
N ILE A 449 -7.05 0.34 -20.08
CA ILE A 449 -6.99 1.56 -19.26
C ILE A 449 -8.36 1.86 -18.64
N LYS A 450 -9.43 1.81 -19.46
CA LYS A 450 -10.79 2.08 -18.99
C LYS A 450 -11.25 1.07 -17.93
N ALA A 451 -10.99 -0.22 -18.15
CA ALA A 451 -11.44 -1.29 -17.27
C ALA A 451 -10.67 -1.35 -15.93
N ASN A 452 -9.39 -0.97 -15.92
CA ASN A 452 -8.50 -1.19 -14.78
C ASN A 452 -8.21 0.08 -13.96
N ASN A 453 -8.90 1.19 -14.23
CA ASN A 453 -8.70 2.45 -13.51
C ASN A 453 -10.05 3.08 -13.14
N THR A 454 -10.01 4.04 -12.21
CA THR A 454 -11.18 4.81 -11.78
C THR A 454 -11.11 6.23 -12.33
N PHE A 455 -12.21 6.70 -12.92
CA PHE A 455 -12.32 8.04 -13.51
C PHE A 455 -13.42 8.85 -12.82
N ASN A 456 -13.03 9.94 -12.19
CA ASN A 456 -13.93 10.96 -11.64
C ASN A 456 -13.71 12.28 -12.40
N THR A 457 -14.15 12.32 -13.64
CA THR A 457 -13.91 13.46 -14.52
C THR A 457 -15.23 14.17 -14.82
N GLY A 458 -15.23 15.49 -14.65
CA GLY A 458 -16.23 16.34 -15.29
C GLY A 458 -15.84 16.55 -16.75
N ASN A 459 -16.81 16.60 -17.62
CA ASN A 459 -16.81 17.07 -19.02
C ASN A 459 -15.68 16.61 -19.96
N ASN A 460 -16.05 15.86 -21.00
CA ASN A 460 -15.35 15.66 -22.29
C ASN A 460 -13.94 15.06 -22.24
N CYS A 461 -13.55 14.37 -21.19
CA CYS A 461 -12.26 13.72 -21.13
C CYS A 461 -12.28 12.38 -21.84
N VAL A 462 -11.40 12.19 -22.79
CA VAL A 462 -11.16 10.92 -23.47
C VAL A 462 -10.23 10.04 -22.63
N VAL A 463 -10.43 8.73 -22.67
CA VAL A 463 -9.55 7.80 -21.94
C VAL A 463 -8.15 7.81 -22.51
N ALA A 464 -8.01 7.79 -23.83
CA ALA A 464 -6.72 7.69 -24.48
C ALA A 464 -6.71 8.42 -25.82
N GLU A 465 -5.55 8.99 -26.16
CA GLU A 465 -5.22 9.53 -27.46
C GLU A 465 -3.89 8.92 -27.93
N PHE A 466 -3.92 8.24 -29.08
CA PHE A 466 -2.78 7.56 -29.65
C PHE A 466 -2.50 8.10 -31.04
N TYR A 467 -1.34 8.71 -31.27
CA TYR A 467 -0.88 9.15 -32.60
C TYR A 467 -1.97 9.88 -33.40
N GLY A 468 -2.80 10.69 -32.74
CA GLY A 468 -3.91 11.41 -33.35
C GLY A 468 -5.26 10.68 -33.36
N ALA A 469 -5.34 9.41 -32.99
CA ALA A 469 -6.60 8.72 -32.82
C ALA A 469 -7.11 8.88 -31.38
N THR A 470 -8.35 9.31 -31.22
CA THR A 470 -8.99 9.58 -29.93
C THR A 470 -9.98 8.47 -29.59
N LEU A 471 -9.82 7.87 -28.43
CA LEU A 471 -10.68 6.81 -27.91
C LEU A 471 -11.39 7.31 -26.63
N GLY A 472 -12.69 7.54 -26.74
CA GLY A 472 -13.50 8.18 -25.71
C GLY A 472 -14.00 7.26 -24.59
N LEU A 473 -14.46 7.89 -23.51
CA LEU A 473 -15.33 7.29 -22.52
C LEU A 473 -16.75 7.20 -23.14
N ASN A 474 -17.16 6.06 -23.62
CA ASN A 474 -18.58 5.76 -23.94
C ASN A 474 -19.23 5.03 -22.78
#